data_7e918e785dbf8d1bfe0272b3687e8bf2
#
_entry.id   7e918e785dbf8d1bfe0272b3687e8bf2
#
_cell.length_a   1.000
_cell.length_b   1.000
_cell.length_c   1.000
_cell.angle_alpha   90.00
_cell.angle_beta   90.00
_cell.angle_gamma   90.00
#
_symmetry.space_group_name_H-M   'P 1'
#
loop_
_entity.id
_entity.type
_entity.pdbx_description
1 polymer ?
#
loop_
_entity_poly.entity_id
_entity_poly.type
_entity_poly.pdbx_seq_one_letter_code
_entity_poly.pdbx_strand_id
1 'polypeptide(L)'
;MSLVTSVNGNALILGLKGRLDQDSCDAFRDDLPPHLDAAARDHLAIVLDLSQLEYVSSAGLRCFMLAVKQAKTYNGRIVVAALQPMVAEIFQISRFDMLLEVFTTVAKAVAAVASSPSGEKT
;
A
#
# COMPACT_ATOMS: atom_id res chain seq x y z
N MET A 1 0.80 -14.80 -1.57
CA MET A 1 -0.37 -13.90 -1.53
C MET A 1 -0.62 -13.34 -2.90
N SER A 2 -1.85 -13.46 -3.36
CA SER A 2 -2.21 -12.90 -4.66
C SER A 2 -2.46 -11.41 -4.55
N LEU A 3 -1.89 -10.66 -5.46
CA LEU A 3 -2.16 -9.22 -5.56
C LEU A 3 -3.09 -8.99 -6.73
N VAL A 4 -4.21 -8.32 -6.45
CA VAL A 4 -5.12 -7.88 -7.50
C VAL A 4 -4.68 -6.50 -7.92
N THR A 5 -4.36 -6.34 -9.19
CA THR A 5 -3.81 -5.07 -9.68
C THR A 5 -4.77 -4.38 -10.63
N SER A 6 -4.82 -3.07 -10.55
CA SER A 6 -5.55 -2.25 -11.50
C SER A 6 -4.90 -0.87 -11.56
N VAL A 7 -5.19 -0.14 -12.62
CA VAL A 7 -4.67 1.21 -12.80
C VAL A 7 -5.86 2.16 -12.92
N ASN A 8 -5.82 3.25 -12.18
CA ASN A 8 -6.85 4.26 -12.21
C ASN A 8 -6.19 5.63 -12.18
N GLY A 9 -6.19 6.32 -13.31
CA GLY A 9 -5.53 7.62 -13.40
C GLY A 9 -4.04 7.49 -13.13
N ASN A 10 -3.55 8.19 -12.11
CA ASN A 10 -2.14 8.19 -11.73
C ASN A 10 -1.83 7.15 -10.65
N ALA A 11 -2.73 6.23 -10.39
CA ALA A 11 -2.57 5.28 -9.30
C ALA A 11 -2.51 3.85 -9.81
N LEU A 12 -1.53 3.10 -9.29
CA LEU A 12 -1.50 1.65 -9.43
C LEU A 12 -2.09 1.10 -8.14
N ILE A 13 -3.21 0.40 -8.25
CA ILE A 13 -3.92 -0.11 -7.08
C ILE A 13 -3.54 -1.57 -6.89
N LEU A 14 -3.03 -1.89 -5.71
CA LEU A 14 -2.67 -3.26 -5.34
C LEU A 14 -3.57 -3.71 -4.22
N GLY A 15 -4.43 -4.67 -4.50
CA GLY A 15 -5.34 -5.20 -3.50
C GLY A 15 -4.73 -6.41 -2.79
N LEU A 16 -4.69 -6.36 -1.46
CA LEU A 16 -4.25 -7.46 -0.62
C LEU A 16 -5.48 -8.12 -0.03
N LYS A 17 -5.48 -9.46 0.00
CA LYS A 17 -6.67 -10.21 0.38
C LYS A 17 -6.32 -11.26 1.41
N GLY A 18 -7.19 -11.42 2.41
CA GLY A 18 -7.07 -12.47 3.40
C GLY A 18 -6.24 -12.07 4.60
N ARG A 19 -5.18 -12.81 4.88
CA ARG A 19 -4.38 -12.63 6.09
C ARG A 19 -2.96 -12.24 5.72
N LEU A 20 -2.42 -11.29 6.45
CA LEU A 20 -1.03 -10.88 6.29
C LEU A 20 -0.26 -11.38 7.51
N ASP A 21 0.34 -12.55 7.38
CA ASP A 21 1.19 -13.16 8.39
C ASP A 21 2.59 -13.37 7.80
N GLN A 22 3.43 -14.15 8.48
CA GLN A 22 4.81 -14.34 8.01
C GLN A 22 4.85 -14.93 6.60
N ASP A 23 4.08 -16.00 6.37
CA ASP A 23 4.14 -16.70 5.08
C ASP A 23 3.60 -15.85 3.95
N SER A 24 2.43 -15.24 4.14
CA SER A 24 1.82 -14.44 3.09
C SER A 24 2.62 -13.15 2.86
N CYS A 25 3.25 -12.63 3.88
CA CYS A 25 4.07 -11.45 3.70
C CYS A 25 5.35 -11.74 2.93
N ASP A 26 5.93 -12.92 3.11
CA ASP A 26 7.09 -13.33 2.29
C ASP A 26 6.69 -13.35 0.83
N ALA A 27 5.51 -13.88 0.52
CA ALA A 27 5.01 -13.90 -0.85
C ALA A 27 4.75 -12.47 -1.36
N PHE A 28 4.17 -11.63 -0.51
CA PHE A 28 3.93 -10.22 -0.87
C PHE A 28 5.24 -9.51 -1.19
N ARG A 29 6.25 -9.72 -0.36
CA ARG A 29 7.55 -9.08 -0.56
C ARG A 29 8.20 -9.53 -1.86
N ASP A 30 8.03 -10.81 -2.23
CA ASP A 30 8.57 -11.34 -3.47
C ASP A 30 7.80 -10.83 -4.70
N ASP A 31 6.50 -10.58 -4.53
CA ASP A 31 5.65 -10.14 -5.63
C ASP A 31 5.68 -8.64 -5.86
N LEU A 32 6.11 -7.88 -4.86
CA LEU A 32 6.02 -6.42 -4.91
C LEU A 32 6.98 -5.75 -5.89
N PRO A 33 8.26 -6.16 -6.00
CA PRO A 33 9.23 -5.43 -6.82
C PRO A 33 8.82 -5.17 -8.27
N PRO A 34 8.25 -6.13 -9.01
CA PRO A 34 7.82 -5.83 -10.39
C PRO A 34 6.79 -4.71 -10.45
N HIS A 35 5.93 -4.61 -9.44
CA HIS A 35 4.92 -3.56 -9.39
C HIS A 35 5.55 -2.22 -9.05
N LEU A 36 6.58 -2.22 -8.20
CA LEU A 36 7.31 -0.99 -7.90
C LEU A 36 8.03 -0.48 -9.15
N ASP A 37 8.65 -1.38 -9.90
CA ASP A 37 9.33 -1.01 -11.14
C ASP A 37 8.35 -0.43 -12.15
N ALA A 38 7.20 -1.07 -12.31
CA ALA A 38 6.18 -0.59 -13.24
C ALA A 38 5.65 0.76 -12.82
N ALA A 39 5.39 0.94 -11.54
CA ALA A 39 4.88 2.21 -11.02
C ALA A 39 5.91 3.33 -11.23
N ALA A 40 7.18 3.05 -10.98
CA ALA A 40 8.23 4.06 -11.17
C ALA A 40 8.37 4.42 -12.65
N ARG A 41 8.33 3.42 -13.53
CA ARG A 41 8.49 3.64 -14.95
C ARG A 41 7.35 4.49 -15.52
N ASP A 42 6.14 4.27 -15.04
CA ASP A 42 4.96 4.95 -15.53
C ASP A 42 4.56 6.16 -14.68
N HIS A 43 5.37 6.51 -13.69
CA HIS A 43 5.11 7.62 -12.78
C HIS A 43 3.78 7.49 -12.04
N LEU A 44 3.47 6.28 -11.58
CA LEU A 44 2.23 6.01 -10.86
C LEU A 44 2.49 5.99 -9.36
N ALA A 45 1.55 6.53 -8.59
CA ALA A 45 1.53 6.35 -7.15
C ALA A 45 0.94 4.96 -6.86
N ILE A 46 1.30 4.37 -5.73
CA ILE A 46 0.78 3.08 -5.33
C ILE A 46 -0.27 3.26 -4.25
N VAL A 47 -1.45 2.70 -4.49
CA VAL A 47 -2.52 2.63 -3.51
C VAL A 47 -2.69 1.18 -3.09
N LEU A 48 -2.42 0.89 -1.82
CA LEU A 48 -2.63 -0.44 -1.29
C LEU A 48 -4.07 -0.54 -0.79
N ASP A 49 -4.88 -1.31 -1.50
CA ASP A 49 -6.28 -1.51 -1.15
C ASP A 49 -6.37 -2.65 -0.14
N LEU A 50 -6.68 -2.31 1.08
CA LEU A 50 -6.74 -3.25 2.19
C LEU A 50 -8.17 -3.64 2.56
N SER A 51 -9.13 -3.36 1.69
CA SER A 51 -10.54 -3.65 1.98
C SER A 51 -10.81 -5.14 2.16
N GLN A 52 -10.01 -6.00 1.54
CA GLN A 52 -10.14 -7.44 1.65
C GLN A 52 -9.14 -8.06 2.62
N LEU A 53 -8.34 -7.24 3.29
CA LEU A 53 -7.36 -7.72 4.25
C LEU A 53 -8.05 -7.86 5.62
N GLU A 54 -8.17 -9.08 6.10
CA GLU A 54 -8.95 -9.40 7.29
C GLU A 54 -8.13 -9.43 8.57
N TYR A 55 -6.83 -9.67 8.45
CA TYR A 55 -5.99 -9.86 9.62
C TYR A 55 -4.53 -9.56 9.31
N VAL A 56 -3.83 -8.97 10.28
CA VAL A 56 -2.41 -8.69 10.20
C VAL A 56 -1.75 -9.17 11.48
N SER A 57 -0.79 -10.10 11.38
CA SER A 57 -0.03 -10.55 12.53
C SER A 57 1.13 -9.58 12.80
N SER A 58 1.76 -9.72 13.97
CA SER A 58 2.95 -8.91 14.28
C SER A 58 4.06 -9.10 13.26
N ALA A 59 4.29 -10.35 12.86
CA ALA A 59 5.30 -10.65 11.85
C ALA A 59 4.91 -10.07 10.50
N GLY A 60 3.62 -10.16 10.15
CA GLY A 60 3.12 -9.60 8.91
C GLY A 60 3.25 -8.09 8.87
N LEU A 61 2.94 -7.43 9.99
CA LEU A 61 3.06 -5.98 10.07
C LEU A 61 4.51 -5.53 9.91
N ARG A 62 5.44 -6.23 10.55
CA ARG A 62 6.85 -5.91 10.41
C ARG A 62 7.33 -6.05 8.97
N CYS A 63 6.93 -7.13 8.33
CA CYS A 63 7.29 -7.38 6.94
C CYS A 63 6.68 -6.31 6.02
N PHE A 64 5.44 -5.94 6.28
CA PHE A 64 4.76 -4.90 5.52
C PHE A 64 5.49 -3.56 5.64
N MET A 65 5.94 -3.25 6.85
CA MET A 65 6.70 -2.02 7.09
C MET A 65 8.00 -2.02 6.28
N LEU A 66 8.70 -3.15 6.23
CA LEU A 66 9.93 -3.26 5.43
C LEU A 66 9.63 -3.10 3.94
N ALA A 67 8.53 -3.67 3.48
CA ALA A 67 8.12 -3.53 2.08
C ALA A 67 7.81 -2.07 1.74
N VAL A 68 7.15 -1.36 2.65
CA VAL A 68 6.86 0.06 2.45
C VAL A 68 8.13 0.88 2.38
N LYS A 69 9.10 0.59 3.24
CA LYS A 69 10.37 1.29 3.21
C LYS A 69 11.11 1.05 1.90
N GLN A 70 11.06 -0.17 1.40
CA GLN A 70 11.65 -0.50 0.11
C GLN A 70 10.94 0.27 -1.01
N ALA A 71 9.62 0.36 -0.95
CA ALA A 71 8.86 1.08 -1.95
C ALA A 71 9.25 2.56 -2.00
N LYS A 72 9.54 3.14 -0.86
CA LYS A 72 9.94 4.55 -0.81
C LYS A 72 11.27 4.81 -1.48
N THR A 73 12.14 3.81 -1.58
CA THR A 73 13.43 3.99 -2.25
C THR A 73 13.26 4.14 -3.76
N TYR A 74 12.09 3.84 -4.28
CA TYR A 74 11.78 4.01 -5.70
C TYR A 74 11.29 5.42 -6.04
N ASN A 75 11.33 6.33 -5.07
CA ASN A 75 10.86 7.71 -5.23
C ASN A 75 9.39 7.79 -5.55
N GLY A 76 8.63 6.76 -5.24
CA GLY A 76 7.22 6.72 -5.48
C GLY A 76 6.43 7.08 -4.25
N ARG A 77 5.19 7.49 -4.46
CA ARG A 77 4.27 7.72 -3.36
C ARG A 77 3.48 6.44 -3.13
N ILE A 78 3.41 6.01 -1.88
CA ILE A 78 2.65 4.83 -1.50
C ILE A 78 1.71 5.18 -0.35
N VAL A 79 0.44 4.85 -0.51
CA VAL A 79 -0.58 5.10 0.49
C VAL A 79 -1.42 3.84 0.70
N VAL A 80 -2.15 3.79 1.80
CA VAL A 80 -3.06 2.66 2.09
C VAL A 80 -4.49 3.18 2.16
N ALA A 81 -5.45 2.33 1.87
CA ALA A 81 -6.84 2.72 1.82
C ALA A 81 -7.77 1.59 2.23
N ALA A 82 -8.93 1.98 2.74
CA ALA A 82 -10.05 1.08 3.00
C ALA A 82 -9.75 -0.01 4.03
N LEU A 83 -8.99 0.34 5.07
CA LEU A 83 -8.65 -0.62 6.13
C LEU A 83 -9.90 -1.07 6.87
N GLN A 84 -10.02 -2.38 7.10
CA GLN A 84 -11.07 -2.88 7.97
C GLN A 84 -10.77 -2.44 9.40
N PRO A 85 -11.80 -2.34 10.27
CA PRO A 85 -11.62 -1.78 11.61
C PRO A 85 -10.50 -2.44 12.43
N MET A 86 -10.39 -3.76 12.39
CA MET A 86 -9.33 -4.44 13.13
C MET A 86 -7.95 -4.06 12.61
N VAL A 87 -7.79 -4.00 11.31
CA VAL A 87 -6.51 -3.64 10.70
C VAL A 87 -6.18 -2.18 11.00
N ALA A 88 -7.17 -1.31 10.91
CA ALA A 88 -6.98 0.11 11.23
C ALA A 88 -6.52 0.29 12.67
N GLU A 89 -7.10 -0.46 13.60
CA GLU A 89 -6.72 -0.40 15.01
C GLU A 89 -5.26 -0.83 15.21
N ILE A 90 -4.85 -1.90 14.53
CA ILE A 90 -3.48 -2.38 14.60
C ILE A 90 -2.52 -1.32 14.08
N PHE A 91 -2.89 -0.64 13.00
CA PHE A 91 -2.07 0.43 12.43
C PHE A 91 -1.92 1.58 13.41
N GLN A 92 -3.00 1.94 14.12
CA GLN A 92 -2.96 3.02 15.10
C GLN A 92 -2.09 2.65 16.31
N ILE A 93 -2.26 1.44 16.83
CA ILE A 93 -1.50 0.98 18.00
C ILE A 93 -0.02 0.94 17.70
N SER A 94 0.35 0.47 16.52
CA SER A 94 1.75 0.36 16.12
C SER A 94 2.33 1.67 15.58
N ARG A 95 1.50 2.71 15.49
CA ARG A 95 1.85 4.01 14.94
C ARG A 95 2.26 3.95 13.47
N PHE A 96 1.81 2.91 12.79
CA PHE A 96 2.10 2.76 11.38
C PHE A 96 1.40 3.81 10.53
N ASP A 97 0.29 4.34 11.04
CA ASP A 97 -0.44 5.43 10.40
C ASP A 97 0.38 6.73 10.36
N MET A 98 1.44 6.82 11.12
CA MET A 98 2.36 7.97 11.05
C MET A 98 3.39 7.83 9.95
N LEU A 99 3.58 6.61 9.43
CA LEU A 99 4.54 6.35 8.37
C LEU A 99 3.89 6.38 6.99
N LEU A 100 2.59 6.15 6.94
CA LEU A 100 1.84 6.07 5.69
C LEU A 100 0.59 6.91 5.78
N GLU A 101 0.23 7.53 4.66
CA GLU A 101 -1.06 8.18 4.56
C GLU A 101 -2.14 7.10 4.48
N VAL A 102 -3.19 7.27 5.28
CA VAL A 102 -4.30 6.32 5.34
C VAL A 102 -5.57 7.02 4.88
N PHE A 103 -6.27 6.42 3.93
CA PHE A 103 -7.52 6.95 3.40
C PHE A 103 -8.65 6.00 3.72
N THR A 104 -9.85 6.54 3.91
CA THR A 104 -10.99 5.71 4.27
C THR A 104 -11.52 4.89 3.11
N THR A 105 -11.29 5.34 1.88
CA THR A 105 -11.72 4.60 0.68
C THR A 105 -10.64 4.66 -0.37
N VAL A 106 -10.68 3.70 -1.29
CA VAL A 106 -9.77 3.69 -2.43
C VAL A 106 -10.01 4.92 -3.30
N ALA A 107 -11.27 5.30 -3.48
CA ALA A 107 -11.59 6.48 -4.29
C ALA A 107 -10.94 7.75 -3.75
N LYS A 108 -10.95 7.92 -2.43
CA LYS A 108 -10.31 9.06 -1.80
C LYS A 108 -8.80 9.03 -1.98
N ALA A 109 -8.21 7.84 -1.86
CA ALA A 109 -6.77 7.68 -2.05
C ALA A 109 -6.38 8.02 -3.49
N VAL A 110 -7.13 7.52 -4.45
CA VAL A 110 -6.86 7.79 -5.87
C VAL A 110 -6.97 9.28 -6.15
N ALA A 111 -8.00 9.93 -5.61
CA ALA A 111 -8.18 11.37 -5.79
C ALA A 111 -7.02 12.16 -5.18
N ALA A 112 -6.55 11.75 -4.02
CA ALA A 112 -5.46 12.44 -3.35
C ALA A 112 -4.16 12.34 -4.14
N VAL A 113 -3.83 11.16 -4.66
CA VAL A 113 -2.58 11.01 -5.41
C VAL A 113 -2.69 11.65 -6.79
N ALA A 114 -3.87 11.74 -7.35
CA ALA A 114 -4.08 12.41 -8.63
C ALA A 114 -3.95 13.92 -8.49
N SER A 115 -4.44 14.47 -7.38
CA SER A 115 -4.46 15.93 -7.18
C SER A 115 -3.16 16.45 -6.60
N SER A 116 -2.24 15.56 -6.25
CA SER A 116 -0.98 15.95 -5.64
C SER A 116 0.16 15.40 -6.48
N PRO A 117 0.37 15.96 -7.65
CA PRO A 117 1.43 15.47 -8.51
C PRO A 117 2.76 15.67 -7.82
N SER A 118 3.52 14.59 -7.74
CA SER A 118 4.81 14.72 -7.13
C SER A 118 5.68 15.60 -7.99
N GLY A 119 6.20 16.54 -7.40
CA GLY A 119 7.09 17.44 -8.07
C GLY A 119 6.42 18.54 -8.81
N GLU A 120 5.31 18.84 -8.70
CA GLU A 120 4.78 19.86 -9.34
C GLU A 120 4.78 21.03 -8.73
N LYS A 121 4.93 20.77 -8.37
CA LYS A 121 4.78 21.39 -8.03
C LYS A 121 5.31 22.00 -8.20
N THR A 122 5.51 22.07 -8.47
CA THR A 122 5.75 22.47 -8.76
C THR A 122 5.73 22.94 -8.82
#